data_fdd43185e148d525f889673aeab3f929
#
_entry.id   fdd43185e148d525f889673aeab3f929
#
_cell.length_a   1.000
_cell.length_b   1.000
_cell.length_c   1.000
_cell.angle_alpha   90.00
_cell.angle_beta   90.00
_cell.angle_gamma   90.00
#
_symmetry.space_group_name_H-M   'P 1'
#
loop_
_entity.id
_entity.type
_entity.pdbx_description
1 polymer ?
#
loop_
_entity_poly.entity_id
_entity_poly.type
_entity_poly.pdbx_seq_one_letter_code
_entity_poly.pdbx_strand_id
1 'polypeptide(L)'
;MRKIGVIVRVSTDEQALREEGSIKNQLIACRRYVDEQNALHGGRWGVIVDEYVDDGFSGKSLDRPAMKRALADLNSGKIDTLVFTALDRVLRNKTGWYRLLEYYKDRGVQFISTRQKIDLSSAIGRAMFGLVLEFGQFEREQTVERVVHSIRERKRRGLYNGGPIPFGL
;
A
#
# COMPACT_ATOMS: atom_id res chain seq x y z
N MET A 1 -13.53 6.42 -20.64
CA MET A 1 -12.64 7.26 -19.81
C MET A 1 -12.83 6.81 -18.37
N ARG A 2 -11.74 6.47 -17.65
CA ARG A 2 -11.81 5.98 -16.26
C ARG A 2 -12.28 7.07 -15.31
N LYS A 3 -13.13 6.68 -14.36
CA LYS A 3 -13.54 7.52 -13.23
C LYS A 3 -12.66 7.16 -12.03
N ILE A 4 -11.67 7.98 -11.73
CA ILE A 4 -10.59 7.65 -10.81
C ILE A 4 -10.88 8.20 -9.42
N GLY A 5 -10.76 7.32 -8.42
CA GLY A 5 -10.57 7.70 -7.04
C GLY A 5 -9.09 7.60 -6.66
N VAL A 6 -8.56 8.60 -5.99
CA VAL A 6 -7.20 8.56 -5.44
C VAL A 6 -7.29 8.27 -3.95
N ILE A 7 -6.60 7.22 -3.47
CA ILE A 7 -6.55 6.93 -2.04
C ILE A 7 -5.14 7.05 -1.50
N VAL A 8 -5.01 7.78 -0.39
CA VAL A 8 -3.74 8.02 0.30
C VAL A 8 -3.89 7.77 1.80
N ARG A 9 -2.80 7.34 2.45
CA ARG A 9 -2.80 7.03 3.88
C ARG A 9 -1.44 7.36 4.52
N VAL A 10 -1.51 7.90 5.73
CA VAL A 10 -0.35 8.02 6.62
C VAL A 10 -0.74 7.44 7.98
N SER A 11 0.12 6.63 8.58
CA SER A 11 -0.05 6.16 9.96
C SER A 11 0.54 7.15 10.95
N THR A 12 0.11 7.09 12.22
CA THR A 12 0.63 7.94 13.31
C THR A 12 2.16 7.84 13.46
N ASP A 13 2.69 6.61 13.30
CA ASP A 13 4.14 6.37 13.38
C ASP A 13 4.92 6.97 12.19
N GLU A 14 4.27 7.04 11.02
CA GLU A 14 4.87 7.60 9.79
C GLU A 14 4.80 9.12 9.75
N GLN A 15 3.85 9.75 10.46
CA GLN A 15 3.75 11.20 10.60
C GLN A 15 4.99 11.79 11.29
N ALA A 16 5.59 11.04 12.22
CA ALA A 16 6.75 11.48 13.00
C ALA A 16 8.09 11.39 12.24
N LEU A 17 8.17 10.72 11.10
CA LEU A 17 9.45 10.25 10.57
C LEU A 17 9.86 10.73 9.17
N ARG A 18 9.00 11.24 8.26
CA ARG A 18 9.43 11.64 6.89
C ARG A 18 8.44 12.52 6.11
N GLU A 19 8.96 13.59 5.51
CA GLU A 19 8.25 14.41 4.50
C GLU A 19 7.86 13.62 3.23
N GLU A 20 8.68 12.66 2.77
CA GLU A 20 8.45 11.90 1.54
C GLU A 20 7.20 11.00 1.57
N GLY A 21 6.75 10.57 2.76
CA GLY A 21 5.53 9.78 2.93
C GLY A 21 4.27 10.59 3.18
N SER A 22 4.34 11.92 3.13
CA SER A 22 3.22 12.80 3.46
C SER A 22 2.03 12.61 2.53
N ILE A 23 0.82 12.88 3.04
CA ILE A 23 -0.42 12.89 2.26
C ILE A 23 -0.27 13.73 0.99
N LYS A 24 0.31 14.93 1.13
CA LYS A 24 0.53 15.86 0.01
C LYS A 24 1.38 15.22 -1.10
N ASN A 25 2.49 14.59 -0.75
CA ASN A 25 3.38 13.98 -1.73
C ASN A 25 2.74 12.76 -2.41
N GLN A 26 1.94 11.98 -1.67
CA GLN A 26 1.18 10.87 -2.25
C GLN A 26 0.13 11.37 -3.26
N LEU A 27 -0.62 12.42 -2.93
CA LEU A 27 -1.59 13.03 -3.86
C LEU A 27 -0.91 13.57 -5.12
N ILE A 28 0.20 14.31 -4.96
CA ILE A 28 0.98 14.82 -6.11
C ILE A 28 1.44 13.67 -7.00
N ALA A 29 1.98 12.59 -6.43
CA ALA A 29 2.44 11.43 -7.19
C ALA A 29 1.30 10.75 -7.97
N CYS A 30 0.12 10.59 -7.35
CA CYS A 30 -1.04 10.00 -8.02
C CYS A 30 -1.58 10.91 -9.13
N ARG A 31 -1.71 12.22 -8.88
CA ARG A 31 -2.16 13.18 -9.90
C ARG A 31 -1.21 13.21 -11.09
N ARG A 32 0.09 13.32 -10.83
CA ARG A 32 1.12 13.28 -11.86
C ARG A 32 1.04 12.00 -12.71
N TYR A 33 0.84 10.85 -12.09
CA TYR A 33 0.66 9.59 -12.81
C TYR A 33 -0.55 9.65 -13.74
N VAL A 34 -1.69 10.17 -13.29
CA VAL A 34 -2.90 10.32 -14.11
C VAL A 34 -2.66 11.28 -15.28
N ASP A 35 -1.96 12.38 -15.05
CA ASP A 35 -1.60 13.35 -16.08
C ASP A 35 -0.65 12.75 -17.13
N GLU A 36 0.37 11.99 -16.69
CA GLU A 36 1.27 11.26 -17.58
C GLU A 36 0.51 10.24 -18.44
N GLN A 37 -0.41 9.48 -17.84
CA GLN A 37 -1.25 8.53 -18.60
C GLN A 37 -2.20 9.25 -19.58
N ASN A 38 -2.79 10.37 -19.19
CA ASN A 38 -3.61 11.16 -20.07
C ASN A 38 -2.81 11.71 -21.26
N ALA A 39 -1.58 12.19 -21.03
CA ALA A 39 -0.70 12.65 -22.11
C ALA A 39 -0.40 11.52 -23.13
N LEU A 40 -0.13 10.30 -22.64
CA LEU A 40 0.13 9.14 -23.47
C LEU A 40 -1.10 8.66 -24.28
N HIS A 41 -2.31 8.92 -23.77
CA HIS A 41 -3.57 8.44 -24.35
C HIS A 41 -4.43 9.57 -24.92
N GLY A 42 -3.85 10.70 -25.31
CA GLY A 42 -4.57 11.82 -25.94
C GLY A 42 -5.66 12.43 -25.06
N GLY A 43 -5.43 12.51 -23.76
CA GLY A 43 -6.35 13.10 -22.79
C GLY A 43 -7.57 12.24 -22.42
N ARG A 44 -7.61 10.98 -22.83
CA ARG A 44 -8.80 10.10 -22.67
C ARG A 44 -8.60 8.93 -21.71
N TRP A 45 -7.48 8.91 -20.97
CA TRP A 45 -7.21 7.80 -20.08
C TRP A 45 -8.12 7.81 -18.84
N GLY A 46 -8.23 8.95 -18.14
CA GLY A 46 -9.10 9.03 -16.98
C GLY A 46 -9.21 10.42 -16.37
N VAL A 47 -10.19 10.59 -15.49
CA VAL A 47 -10.42 11.81 -14.72
C VAL A 47 -10.47 11.46 -13.23
N ILE A 48 -9.81 12.25 -12.38
CA ILE A 48 -9.91 12.13 -10.94
C ILE A 48 -11.27 12.72 -10.50
N VAL A 49 -12.11 11.85 -9.92
CA VAL A 49 -13.46 12.19 -9.44
C VAL A 49 -13.43 12.56 -7.98
N ASP A 50 -12.64 11.83 -7.16
CA ASP A 50 -12.59 12.06 -5.72
C ASP A 50 -11.22 11.65 -5.13
N GLU A 51 -10.90 12.21 -3.96
CA GLU A 51 -9.69 11.91 -3.20
C GLU A 51 -10.06 11.44 -1.79
N TYR A 52 -9.51 10.32 -1.39
CA TYR A 52 -9.79 9.63 -0.13
C TYR A 52 -8.55 9.66 0.74
N VAL A 53 -8.64 10.36 1.87
CA VAL A 53 -7.50 10.57 2.77
C VAL A 53 -7.77 9.91 4.12
N ASP A 54 -6.94 8.93 4.48
CA ASP A 54 -6.90 8.31 5.81
C ASP A 54 -5.65 8.82 6.56
N ASP A 55 -5.82 9.84 7.39
CA ASP A 55 -4.76 10.43 8.21
C ASP A 55 -4.74 9.80 9.61
N GLY A 56 -3.58 9.27 10.03
CA GLY A 56 -3.42 8.62 11.34
C GLY A 56 -3.96 7.19 11.43
N PHE A 57 -4.33 6.56 10.32
CA PHE A 57 -4.89 5.20 10.31
C PHE A 57 -3.88 4.14 9.90
N SER A 58 -3.98 2.96 10.54
CA SER A 58 -3.15 1.80 10.20
C SER A 58 -3.59 1.13 8.90
N GLY A 59 -2.64 0.65 8.09
CA GLY A 59 -2.92 -0.17 6.90
C GLY A 59 -3.28 -1.65 7.18
N LYS A 60 -3.51 -2.03 8.44
CA LYS A 60 -3.85 -3.41 8.83
C LYS A 60 -5.24 -3.83 8.40
N SER A 61 -6.19 -2.90 8.29
CA SER A 61 -7.60 -3.13 7.96
C SER A 61 -8.07 -2.20 6.84
N LEU A 62 -9.11 -2.65 6.10
CA LEU A 62 -9.91 -1.80 5.20
C LEU A 62 -10.98 -0.99 5.97
N ASP A 63 -11.18 -1.27 7.25
CA ASP A 63 -12.13 -0.58 8.13
C ASP A 63 -11.59 0.80 8.55
N ARG A 64 -11.60 1.72 7.61
CA ARG A 64 -11.12 3.10 7.74
C ARG A 64 -12.08 4.04 7.01
N PRO A 65 -12.29 5.27 7.49
CA PRO A 65 -13.32 6.18 6.94
C PRO A 65 -13.17 6.44 5.44
N ALA A 66 -11.97 6.82 4.99
CA ALA A 66 -11.75 7.12 3.58
C ALA A 66 -11.80 5.85 2.70
N MET A 67 -11.26 4.72 3.17
CA MET A 67 -11.34 3.46 2.47
C MET A 67 -12.80 2.99 2.32
N LYS A 68 -13.62 3.08 3.37
CA LYS A 68 -15.06 2.74 3.30
C LYS A 68 -15.79 3.59 2.25
N ARG A 69 -15.52 4.90 2.21
CA ARG A 69 -16.09 5.79 1.19
C ARG A 69 -15.64 5.35 -0.21
N ALA A 70 -14.35 5.10 -0.41
CA ALA A 70 -13.82 4.66 -1.69
C ALA A 70 -14.48 3.35 -2.17
N LEU A 71 -14.64 2.37 -1.27
CA LEU A 71 -15.32 1.10 -1.59
C LEU A 71 -16.81 1.30 -1.88
N ALA A 72 -17.49 2.19 -1.17
CA ALA A 72 -18.88 2.55 -1.46
C ALA A 72 -19.03 3.21 -2.84
N ASP A 73 -18.12 4.11 -3.17
CA ASP A 73 -18.09 4.81 -4.46
C ASP A 73 -17.73 3.85 -5.63
N LEU A 74 -16.87 2.84 -5.40
CA LEU A 74 -16.64 1.74 -6.34
C LEU A 74 -17.90 0.89 -6.54
N ASN A 75 -18.60 0.55 -5.47
CA ASN A 75 -19.81 -0.27 -5.53
C ASN A 75 -20.99 0.46 -6.21
N SER A 76 -21.08 1.77 -6.06
CA SER A 76 -22.10 2.59 -6.72
C SER A 76 -21.79 2.94 -8.18
N GLY A 77 -20.55 2.65 -8.66
CA GLY A 77 -20.09 3.05 -9.98
C GLY A 77 -19.78 4.55 -10.13
N LYS A 78 -19.70 5.29 -9.03
CA LYS A 78 -19.23 6.69 -9.02
C LYS A 78 -17.78 6.76 -9.48
N ILE A 79 -16.95 5.80 -9.05
CA ILE A 79 -15.61 5.54 -9.55
C ILE A 79 -15.50 4.09 -10.04
N ASP A 80 -14.59 3.83 -10.97
CA ASP A 80 -14.28 2.50 -11.51
C ASP A 80 -12.81 2.11 -11.34
N THR A 81 -11.98 3.06 -10.96
CA THR A 81 -10.54 2.90 -10.83
C THR A 81 -10.06 3.51 -9.51
N LEU A 82 -9.29 2.76 -8.74
CA LEU A 82 -8.64 3.24 -7.52
C LEU A 82 -7.12 3.34 -7.75
N VAL A 83 -6.59 4.57 -7.68
CA VAL A 83 -5.15 4.87 -7.83
C VAL A 83 -4.56 5.17 -6.47
N PHE A 84 -3.39 4.63 -6.20
CA PHE A 84 -2.64 4.81 -4.95
C PHE A 84 -1.13 4.73 -5.20
N THR A 85 -0.34 5.25 -4.27
CA THR A 85 1.13 5.28 -4.46
C THR A 85 1.76 3.90 -4.32
N ALA A 86 1.41 3.15 -3.28
CA ALA A 86 1.98 1.84 -3.02
C ALA A 86 0.96 0.89 -2.37
N LEU A 87 1.15 -0.40 -2.56
CA LEU A 87 0.23 -1.45 -2.09
C LEU A 87 -0.01 -1.41 -0.58
N ASP A 88 1.02 -1.12 0.21
CA ASP A 88 0.95 -1.01 1.67
C ASP A 88 0.18 0.24 2.15
N ARG A 89 -0.07 1.21 1.30
CA ARG A 89 -0.93 2.37 1.58
C ARG A 89 -2.40 1.96 1.60
N VAL A 90 -2.78 1.02 0.77
CA VAL A 90 -4.14 0.47 0.74
C VAL A 90 -4.31 -0.60 1.80
N LEU A 91 -3.49 -1.65 1.76
CA LEU A 91 -3.59 -2.78 2.68
C LEU A 91 -2.23 -3.47 2.85
N ARG A 92 -1.85 -3.76 4.12
CA ARG A 92 -0.57 -4.40 4.45
C ARG A 92 -0.63 -5.93 4.45
N ASN A 93 -1.83 -6.53 4.49
CA ASN A 93 -1.94 -7.98 4.54
C ASN A 93 -2.34 -8.59 3.19
N LYS A 94 -1.74 -9.73 2.85
CA LYS A 94 -1.98 -10.46 1.59
C LYS A 94 -3.42 -10.95 1.47
N THR A 95 -3.94 -11.54 2.52
CA THR A 95 -5.29 -12.14 2.52
C THR A 95 -6.37 -11.10 2.21
N GLY A 96 -6.24 -9.89 2.78
CA GLY A 96 -7.17 -8.80 2.50
C GLY A 96 -7.10 -8.34 1.04
N TRP A 97 -5.89 -8.30 0.46
CA TRP A 97 -5.73 -7.98 -0.96
C TRP A 97 -6.38 -9.04 -1.86
N TYR A 98 -6.16 -10.33 -1.62
CA TYR A 98 -6.79 -11.39 -2.41
C TYR A 98 -8.31 -11.34 -2.32
N ARG A 99 -8.88 -11.10 -1.14
CA ARG A 99 -10.33 -10.94 -0.96
C ARG A 99 -10.86 -9.72 -1.72
N LEU A 100 -10.13 -8.60 -1.66
CA LEU A 100 -10.51 -7.38 -2.37
C LEU A 100 -10.50 -7.59 -3.89
N LEU A 101 -9.44 -8.18 -4.42
CA LEU A 101 -9.30 -8.45 -5.86
C LEU A 101 -10.35 -9.48 -6.34
N GLU A 102 -10.61 -10.54 -5.57
CA GLU A 102 -11.62 -11.53 -5.92
C GLU A 102 -13.03 -10.92 -5.91
N TYR A 103 -13.33 -10.07 -4.92
CA TYR A 103 -14.63 -9.37 -4.86
C TYR A 103 -14.88 -8.47 -6.06
N TYR A 104 -13.83 -7.82 -6.60
CA TYR A 104 -13.95 -6.89 -7.72
C TYR A 104 -13.59 -7.49 -9.09
N LYS A 105 -13.20 -8.76 -9.16
CA LYS A 105 -12.68 -9.44 -10.36
C LYS A 105 -13.58 -9.27 -11.58
N ASP A 106 -14.89 -9.45 -11.41
CA ASP A 106 -15.87 -9.43 -12.50
C ASP A 106 -16.69 -8.12 -12.55
N ARG A 107 -16.28 -7.11 -11.78
CA ARG A 107 -16.99 -5.83 -11.66
C ARG A 107 -16.40 -4.69 -12.48
N GLY A 108 -15.37 -4.96 -13.28
CA GLY A 108 -14.70 -3.96 -14.11
C GLY A 108 -13.89 -2.91 -13.32
N VAL A 109 -13.69 -3.12 -12.02
CA VAL A 109 -12.93 -2.22 -11.15
C VAL A 109 -11.44 -2.44 -11.34
N GLN A 110 -10.69 -1.34 -11.38
CA GLN A 110 -9.24 -1.35 -11.53
C GLN A 110 -8.54 -0.84 -10.27
N PHE A 111 -7.42 -1.48 -9.92
CA PHE A 111 -6.54 -1.06 -8.81
C PHE A 111 -5.14 -0.81 -9.37
N ILE A 112 -4.66 0.43 -9.26
CA ILE A 112 -3.40 0.85 -9.90
C ILE A 112 -2.45 1.42 -8.85
N SER A 113 -1.28 0.79 -8.73
CA SER A 113 -0.18 1.29 -7.92
C SER A 113 0.79 2.10 -8.78
N THR A 114 0.98 3.37 -8.43
CA THR A 114 1.87 4.26 -9.21
C THR A 114 3.35 3.94 -8.98
N ARG A 115 3.72 3.51 -7.76
CA ARG A 115 5.10 3.19 -7.40
C ARG A 115 5.58 1.88 -8.05
N GLN A 116 4.77 0.83 -7.95
CA GLN A 116 5.08 -0.46 -8.54
C GLN A 116 4.74 -0.52 -10.03
N LYS A 117 4.02 0.47 -10.57
CA LYS A 117 3.51 0.50 -11.96
C LYS A 117 2.74 -0.78 -12.32
N ILE A 118 1.96 -1.28 -11.37
CA ILE A 118 1.16 -2.51 -11.50
C ILE A 118 -0.30 -2.14 -11.62
N ASP A 119 -0.93 -2.63 -12.68
CA ASP A 119 -2.38 -2.65 -12.86
C ASP A 119 -2.91 -4.04 -12.46
N LEU A 120 -3.58 -4.11 -11.32
CA LEU A 120 -4.11 -5.36 -10.77
C LEU A 120 -5.35 -5.89 -11.50
N SER A 121 -5.90 -5.15 -12.45
CA SER A 121 -6.99 -5.63 -13.31
C SER A 121 -6.52 -6.65 -14.35
N SER A 122 -5.25 -6.56 -14.78
CA SER A 122 -4.66 -7.48 -15.75
C SER A 122 -4.20 -8.80 -15.08
N ALA A 123 -4.19 -9.90 -15.86
CA ALA A 123 -3.67 -11.19 -15.38
C ALA A 123 -2.18 -11.10 -15.03
N ILE A 124 -1.39 -10.41 -15.85
CA ILE A 124 0.03 -10.17 -15.61
C ILE A 124 0.24 -9.33 -14.35
N GLY A 125 -0.57 -8.27 -14.18
CA GLY A 125 -0.49 -7.42 -12.98
C GLY A 125 -0.81 -8.20 -11.71
N ARG A 126 -1.79 -9.10 -11.71
CA ARG A 126 -2.09 -9.98 -10.56
C ARG A 126 -0.95 -10.96 -10.27
N ALA A 127 -0.33 -11.53 -11.30
CA ALA A 127 0.84 -12.40 -11.14
C ALA A 127 2.04 -11.65 -10.55
N MET A 128 2.34 -10.47 -11.10
CA MET A 128 3.40 -9.58 -10.57
C MET A 128 3.13 -9.15 -9.13
N PHE A 129 1.87 -8.86 -8.80
CA PHE A 129 1.45 -8.56 -7.44
C PHE A 129 1.76 -9.73 -6.47
N GLY A 130 1.43 -10.96 -6.86
CA GLY A 130 1.78 -12.15 -6.08
C GLY A 130 3.28 -12.24 -5.79
N LEU A 131 4.11 -12.04 -6.82
CA LEU A 131 5.56 -12.02 -6.67
C LEU A 131 6.04 -10.92 -5.71
N VAL A 132 5.54 -9.69 -5.85
CA VAL A 132 5.90 -8.56 -4.95
C VAL A 132 5.56 -8.89 -3.49
N LEU A 133 4.41 -9.51 -3.24
CA LEU A 133 4.03 -9.94 -1.90
C LEU A 133 4.92 -11.05 -1.35
N GLU A 134 5.31 -12.03 -2.18
CA GLU A 134 6.23 -13.11 -1.77
C GLU A 134 7.63 -12.57 -1.46
N PHE A 135 8.16 -11.68 -2.30
CA PHE A 135 9.44 -11.02 -2.04
C PHE A 135 9.41 -10.21 -0.73
N GLY A 136 8.35 -9.44 -0.49
CA GLY A 136 8.21 -8.69 0.76
C GLY A 136 8.11 -9.59 2.02
N GLN A 137 7.60 -10.81 1.89
CA GLN A 137 7.64 -11.79 2.98
C GLN A 137 9.04 -12.38 3.16
N PHE A 138 9.67 -12.77 2.08
CA PHE A 138 11.05 -13.29 2.08
C PHE A 138 12.05 -12.31 2.72
N GLU A 139 11.97 -11.03 2.38
CA GLU A 139 12.80 -9.99 3.01
C GLU A 139 12.58 -9.88 4.53
N ARG A 140 11.33 -10.03 4.99
CA ARG A 140 11.02 -10.03 6.42
C ARG A 140 11.61 -11.27 7.11
N GLU A 141 11.44 -12.44 6.53
CA GLU A 141 11.98 -13.70 7.06
C GLU A 141 13.50 -13.63 7.15
N GLN A 142 14.17 -13.17 6.10
CA GLN A 142 15.62 -12.94 6.09
C GLN A 142 16.07 -11.93 7.17
N THR A 143 15.28 -10.89 7.40
CA THR A 143 15.60 -9.90 8.43
C THR A 143 15.46 -10.52 9.82
N VAL A 144 14.41 -11.30 10.08
CA VAL A 144 14.22 -12.04 11.34
C VAL A 144 15.36 -13.02 11.57
N GLU A 145 15.74 -13.80 10.55
CA GLU A 145 16.86 -14.75 10.64
C GLU A 145 18.18 -14.05 11.00
N ARG A 146 18.48 -12.93 10.33
CA ARG A 146 19.69 -12.12 10.64
C ARG A 146 19.67 -11.59 12.07
N VAL A 147 18.54 -11.10 12.54
CA VAL A 147 18.38 -10.61 13.93
C VAL A 147 18.56 -11.76 14.92
N VAL A 148 17.91 -12.89 14.71
CA VAL A 148 18.05 -14.08 15.57
C VAL A 148 19.50 -14.58 15.60
N HIS A 149 20.15 -14.65 14.45
CA HIS A 149 21.58 -15.04 14.37
C HIS A 149 22.47 -14.06 15.14
N SER A 150 22.28 -12.76 14.94
CA SER A 150 23.02 -11.72 15.68
C SER A 150 22.84 -11.84 17.20
N ILE A 151 21.59 -12.06 17.67
CA ILE A 151 21.29 -12.24 19.10
C ILE A 151 21.99 -13.48 19.64
N ARG A 152 21.98 -14.61 18.91
CA ARG A 152 22.66 -15.86 19.31
C ARG A 152 24.17 -15.67 19.42
N GLU A 153 24.79 -15.00 18.43
CA GLU A 153 26.23 -14.70 18.44
C GLU A 153 26.62 -13.78 19.61
N ARG A 154 25.84 -12.74 19.87
CA ARG A 154 26.06 -11.84 21.03
C ARG A 154 25.95 -12.60 22.35
N LYS A 155 24.92 -13.45 22.48
CA LYS A 155 24.73 -14.31 23.65
C LYS A 155 25.94 -15.25 23.87
N ARG A 156 26.46 -15.85 22.80
CA ARG A 156 27.62 -16.75 22.88
C ARG A 156 28.90 -16.02 23.31
N ARG A 157 29.00 -14.72 22.97
CA ARG A 157 30.11 -13.85 23.39
C ARG A 157 29.90 -13.19 24.78
N GLY A 158 28.82 -13.50 25.47
CA GLY A 158 28.49 -12.86 26.74
C GLY A 158 28.09 -11.39 26.64
N LEU A 159 27.74 -10.92 25.43
CA LEU A 159 27.37 -9.53 25.22
C LEU A 159 25.88 -9.31 25.50
N TYR A 160 25.58 -8.15 26.08
CA TYR A 160 24.18 -7.74 26.31
C TYR A 160 23.39 -7.53 25.05
N ASN A 161 22.17 -8.08 24.99
CA ASN A 161 21.31 -8.08 23.78
C ASN A 161 20.25 -6.96 23.75
N GLY A 162 20.30 -6.00 24.70
CA GLY A 162 19.28 -4.96 24.83
C GLY A 162 18.10 -5.41 25.70
N GLY A 163 17.31 -4.45 26.15
CA GLY A 163 16.22 -4.61 27.11
C GLY A 163 16.53 -3.90 28.43
N PRO A 164 15.59 -3.80 29.40
CA PRO A 164 15.87 -3.26 30.70
C PRO A 164 16.93 -4.12 31.40
N ILE A 165 17.97 -3.48 31.94
CA ILE A 165 19.00 -4.18 32.75
C ILE A 165 18.30 -4.77 33.95
N PRO A 166 18.45 -6.08 34.26
CA PRO A 166 17.87 -6.68 35.44
C PRO A 166 18.41 -5.99 36.70
N PHE A 167 17.51 -5.69 37.63
CA PHE A 167 17.87 -5.06 38.89
C PHE A 167 18.84 -6.00 39.64
N GLY A 168 20.08 -5.53 39.90
CA GLY A 168 21.07 -6.31 40.66
C GLY A 168 22.26 -6.88 39.86
N LEU A 169 22.48 -6.44 38.63
CA LEU A 169 23.70 -6.69 37.86
C LEU A 169 24.44 -5.41 37.61
#